data_8115c1e3b89375bfebaca778365c4cdd
#
_entry.id   8115c1e3b89375bfebaca778365c4cdd
#
_cell.length_a   1.000
_cell.length_b   1.000
_cell.length_c   1.000
_cell.angle_alpha   90.00
_cell.angle_beta   90.00
_cell.angle_gamma   90.00
#
_symmetry.space_group_name_H-M   'P 1'
#
loop_
_entity.id
_entity.type
_entity.pdbx_description
1 polymer ?
#
loop_
_entity_poly.entity_id
_entity_poly.type
_entity_poly.pdbx_seq_one_letter_code
_entity_poly.pdbx_strand_id
1 'polypeptide(L)'
;MKKESSSKVFFQSLEENEIAEVISFADVIITTQNELLFRRGDESDGFYIISNGRLEIFSHEKGEEVRLGIIKAGSIVGEIGFLDSQERTASARAITDVVSLKISLDIFTKLEEANIKLAIKVMQEIQSI
;
A
#
# COMPACT_ATOMS: atom_id res chain seq x y z
N MET A 1 7.69 1.33 -23.05
CA MET A 1 8.09 1.31 -21.94
C MET A 1 7.67 0.22 -21.21
N LYS A 2 8.14 -0.07 -20.33
CA LYS A 2 7.74 -1.02 -19.61
C LYS A 2 7.41 -0.63 -18.35
N LYS A 3 6.35 -0.91 -17.86
CA LYS A 3 6.04 -0.51 -16.60
C LYS A 3 6.46 -1.52 -15.66
N GLU A 4 6.61 -1.14 -14.47
CA GLU A 4 6.95 -2.04 -13.43
C GLU A 4 5.84 -2.99 -13.25
N SER A 5 6.10 -4.24 -13.36
CA SER A 5 5.05 -5.24 -13.29
C SER A 5 4.46 -5.37 -11.91
N SER A 6 5.20 -5.00 -10.89
CA SER A 6 4.72 -5.19 -9.52
C SER A 6 4.03 -3.99 -8.96
N SER A 7 3.98 -2.88 -9.68
CA SER A 7 3.34 -1.70 -9.13
C SER A 7 2.15 -1.31 -9.96
N LYS A 8 1.13 -0.81 -9.30
CA LYS A 8 -0.06 -0.34 -9.95
C LYS A 8 -0.35 1.03 -9.41
N VAL A 9 -0.57 1.98 -10.30
CA VAL A 9 -0.91 3.34 -9.89
C VAL A 9 -2.34 3.31 -9.36
N PHE A 10 -2.50 3.71 -8.12
CA PHE A 10 -3.80 3.77 -7.49
C PHE A 10 -4.54 5.01 -7.98
N PHE A 11 -5.82 5.08 -7.72
CA PHE A 11 -6.64 6.24 -8.04
C PHE A 11 -6.87 6.46 -9.52
N GLN A 12 -6.61 5.49 -10.36
CA GLN A 12 -6.84 5.68 -11.79
C GLN A 12 -8.31 5.85 -12.14
N SER A 13 -9.19 5.21 -11.37
CA SER A 13 -10.61 5.28 -11.63
C SER A 13 -11.35 6.26 -10.73
N LEU A 14 -10.62 6.96 -9.85
CA LEU A 14 -11.24 7.91 -8.94
C LEU A 14 -11.03 9.35 -9.43
N GLU A 15 -12.00 10.19 -9.13
CA GLU A 15 -11.88 11.60 -9.44
C GLU A 15 -11.15 12.32 -8.34
N GLU A 16 -10.70 13.54 -8.60
CA GLU A 16 -9.89 14.27 -7.62
C GLU A 16 -10.57 14.41 -6.28
N ASN A 17 -11.86 14.71 -6.27
CA ASN A 17 -12.57 14.87 -5.02
C ASN A 17 -12.70 13.53 -4.28
N GLU A 18 -12.78 12.43 -5.03
CA GLU A 18 -12.84 11.10 -4.42
C GLU A 18 -11.49 10.74 -3.81
N ILE A 19 -10.40 11.05 -4.50
CA ILE A 19 -9.06 10.81 -3.97
C ILE A 19 -8.87 11.61 -2.68
N ALA A 20 -9.28 12.87 -2.67
CA ALA A 20 -9.15 13.72 -1.49
C ALA A 20 -9.92 13.13 -0.31
N GLU A 21 -11.10 12.57 -0.58
CA GLU A 21 -11.89 11.99 0.49
C GLU A 21 -11.21 10.74 1.06
N VAL A 22 -10.68 9.86 0.22
CA VAL A 22 -9.95 8.69 0.70
C VAL A 22 -8.76 9.12 1.55
N ILE A 23 -8.01 10.09 1.07
CA ILE A 23 -6.82 10.55 1.78
C ILE A 23 -7.19 11.13 3.15
N SER A 24 -8.35 11.78 3.26
CA SER A 24 -8.77 12.40 4.51
C SER A 24 -9.00 11.36 5.61
N PHE A 25 -9.24 10.11 5.26
CA PHE A 25 -9.43 9.05 6.24
C PHE A 25 -8.13 8.33 6.58
N ALA A 26 -7.10 8.47 5.76
CA ALA A 26 -5.88 7.67 5.90
C ALA A 26 -4.99 8.19 7.02
N ASP A 27 -4.15 7.30 7.57
CA ASP A 27 -3.12 7.69 8.50
C ASP A 27 -1.83 7.96 7.73
N VAL A 28 -1.12 9.02 8.08
CA VAL A 28 0.15 9.35 7.44
C VAL A 28 1.26 8.59 8.18
N ILE A 29 2.03 7.82 7.43
CA ILE A 29 3.14 7.05 7.99
C ILE A 29 4.43 7.54 7.35
N ILE A 30 5.41 7.87 8.17
CA ILE A 30 6.72 8.30 7.69
C ILE A 30 7.71 7.20 8.00
N THR A 31 8.43 6.74 6.97
CA THR A 31 9.45 5.70 7.13
C THR A 31 10.77 6.29 6.67
N THR A 32 11.75 6.27 7.57
CA THR A 32 13.05 6.85 7.28
C THR A 32 13.86 5.91 6.39
N GLN A 33 14.75 6.47 5.60
CA GLN A 33 15.61 5.69 4.72
C GLN A 33 16.20 4.49 5.47
N ASN A 34 16.16 3.33 4.85
CA ASN A 34 16.66 2.05 5.36
C ASN A 34 15.80 1.40 6.43
N GLU A 35 14.74 2.06 6.90
CA GLU A 35 13.83 1.43 7.84
C GLU A 35 12.78 0.62 7.12
N LEU A 36 12.17 -0.31 7.83
CA LEU A 36 11.14 -1.16 7.27
C LEU A 36 9.78 -0.53 7.47
N LEU A 37 8.97 -0.53 6.42
CA LEU A 37 7.57 -0.15 6.53
C LEU A 37 6.79 -1.31 7.13
N PHE A 38 7.08 -2.52 6.70
CA PHE A 38 6.54 -3.74 7.32
C PHE A 38 7.51 -4.88 7.06
N ARG A 39 7.34 -5.94 7.82
CA ARG A 39 8.24 -7.09 7.78
C ARG A 39 7.47 -8.34 7.41
N ARG A 40 8.10 -9.22 6.63
CA ARG A 40 7.51 -10.51 6.33
C ARG A 40 7.11 -11.19 7.62
N GLY A 41 5.94 -11.79 7.63
CA GLY A 41 5.39 -12.46 8.80
C GLY A 41 4.54 -11.57 9.69
N ASP A 42 4.61 -10.25 9.52
CA ASP A 42 3.74 -9.37 10.27
C ASP A 42 2.31 -9.58 9.83
N GLU A 43 1.37 -9.38 10.74
CA GLU A 43 -0.03 -9.47 10.40
C GLU A 43 -0.38 -8.32 9.46
N SER A 44 -1.13 -8.62 8.41
CA SER A 44 -1.53 -7.60 7.46
C SER A 44 -2.76 -6.89 8.01
N ASP A 45 -2.59 -5.63 8.40
CA ASP A 45 -3.65 -4.85 9.01
C ASP A 45 -4.11 -3.69 8.14
N GLY A 46 -3.68 -3.67 6.90
CA GLY A 46 -4.08 -2.60 6.00
C GLY A 46 -3.17 -2.55 4.80
N PHE A 47 -3.39 -1.58 3.94
CA PHE A 47 -2.52 -1.36 2.80
C PHE A 47 -2.04 0.10 2.80
N TYR A 48 -1.05 0.39 1.97
CA TYR A 48 -0.42 1.71 1.96
C TYR A 48 -0.45 2.27 0.55
N ILE A 49 -0.67 3.58 0.45
CA ILE A 49 -0.57 4.31 -0.80
C ILE A 49 0.69 5.16 -0.66
N ILE A 50 1.64 5.01 -1.57
CA ILE A 50 2.90 5.71 -1.45
C ILE A 50 2.75 7.12 -2.02
N SER A 51 2.94 8.11 -1.15
CA SER A 51 2.84 9.50 -1.54
C SER A 51 4.17 10.05 -2.04
N ASN A 52 5.26 9.72 -1.34
CA ASN A 52 6.60 10.19 -1.70
C ASN A 52 7.61 9.10 -1.42
N GLY A 53 8.66 9.06 -2.21
CA GLY A 53 9.77 8.16 -1.97
C GLY A 53 9.62 6.84 -2.67
N ARG A 54 10.53 5.93 -2.37
CA ARG A 54 10.57 4.61 -2.99
C ARG A 54 10.83 3.55 -1.95
N LEU A 55 10.17 2.40 -2.14
CA LEU A 55 10.35 1.24 -1.29
C LEU A 55 10.92 0.10 -2.09
N GLU A 56 11.67 -0.76 -1.42
CA GLU A 56 12.14 -2.00 -2.00
C GLU A 56 11.36 -3.11 -1.32
N ILE A 57 10.79 -4.01 -2.12
CA ILE A 57 10.12 -5.21 -1.61
C ILE A 57 11.12 -6.34 -1.72
N PHE A 58 11.30 -7.08 -0.64
CA PHE A 58 12.29 -8.15 -0.65
C PHE A 58 11.85 -9.33 0.22
N SER A 59 12.43 -10.48 -0.05
CA SER A 59 12.22 -11.65 0.76
C SER A 59 13.59 -12.27 1.09
N HIS A 60 13.59 -13.32 1.89
CA HIS A 60 14.81 -14.03 2.21
C HIS A 60 14.73 -15.42 1.61
N GLU A 61 15.79 -15.79 0.85
CA GLU A 61 15.87 -17.09 0.26
C GLU A 61 17.20 -17.70 0.70
N LYS A 62 17.14 -18.78 1.45
CA LYS A 62 18.34 -19.47 1.92
C LYS A 62 19.28 -18.52 2.66
N GLY A 63 18.69 -17.65 3.46
CA GLY A 63 19.47 -16.73 4.27
C GLY A 63 19.91 -15.45 3.59
N GLU A 64 19.57 -15.28 2.31
CA GLU A 64 19.97 -14.08 1.58
C GLU A 64 18.75 -13.26 1.19
N GLU A 65 18.93 -11.94 1.15
CA GLU A 65 17.88 -11.06 0.71
C GLU A 65 17.76 -11.09 -0.80
N VAL A 66 16.51 -11.21 -1.27
CA VAL A 66 16.25 -11.21 -2.70
C VAL A 66 15.25 -10.11 -2.97
N ARG A 67 15.65 -9.14 -3.78
CA ARG A 67 14.75 -8.04 -4.13
C ARG A 67 13.69 -8.54 -5.09
N LEU A 68 12.42 -8.27 -4.76
CA LEU A 68 11.30 -8.66 -5.60
C LEU A 68 10.80 -7.49 -6.44
N GLY A 69 11.03 -6.26 -6.02
CA GLY A 69 10.59 -5.11 -6.81
C GLY A 69 10.82 -3.80 -6.08
N ILE A 70 10.54 -2.72 -6.79
CA ILE A 70 10.63 -1.37 -6.26
C ILE A 70 9.26 -0.72 -6.46
N ILE A 71 8.75 -0.11 -5.42
CA ILE A 71 7.45 0.56 -5.42
C ILE A 71 7.69 2.06 -5.34
N LYS A 72 7.05 2.80 -6.22
CA LYS A 72 7.23 4.23 -6.34
C LYS A 72 6.00 4.99 -5.89
N ALA A 73 6.14 6.30 -5.76
CA ALA A 73 5.03 7.17 -5.42
C ALA A 73 3.87 6.95 -6.39
N GLY A 74 2.67 7.00 -5.89
CA GLY A 74 1.46 6.76 -6.66
C GLY A 74 1.00 5.32 -6.67
N SER A 75 1.79 4.42 -6.11
CA SER A 75 1.48 2.99 -6.13
C SER A 75 0.92 2.53 -4.79
N ILE A 76 0.27 1.37 -4.81
CA ILE A 76 -0.28 0.77 -3.60
C ILE A 76 0.60 -0.41 -3.24
N VAL A 77 0.80 -0.64 -1.98
CA VAL A 77 1.60 -1.77 -1.50
C VAL A 77 0.94 -2.39 -0.29
N GLY A 78 1.10 -3.69 -0.15
CA GLY A 78 0.56 -4.41 1.00
C GLY A 78 -0.91 -4.76 0.88
N GLU A 79 -1.45 -4.66 -0.34
CA GLU A 79 -2.86 -4.95 -0.54
C GLU A 79 -3.17 -6.44 -0.46
N ILE A 80 -2.17 -7.28 -0.72
CA ILE A 80 -2.37 -8.73 -0.64
C ILE A 80 -2.58 -9.09 0.82
N GLY A 81 -3.65 -9.79 1.11
CA GLY A 81 -3.98 -10.17 2.46
C GLY A 81 -4.78 -9.14 3.23
N PHE A 82 -4.98 -7.94 2.66
CA PHE A 82 -5.76 -6.92 3.34
C PHE A 82 -7.17 -7.41 3.66
N LEU A 83 -7.79 -8.10 2.70
CA LEU A 83 -9.16 -8.53 2.84
C LEU A 83 -9.32 -9.75 3.74
N ASP A 84 -8.32 -10.60 3.83
CA ASP A 84 -8.42 -11.82 4.62
C ASP A 84 -7.41 -11.87 5.76
N SER A 85 -6.80 -10.74 6.09
CA SER A 85 -5.96 -10.59 7.28
C SER A 85 -4.82 -11.58 7.35
N GLN A 86 -4.23 -11.90 6.21
CA GLN A 86 -3.12 -12.84 6.19
C GLN A 86 -1.80 -12.13 6.52
N GLU A 87 -0.79 -12.91 6.82
CA GLU A 87 0.52 -12.35 7.12
C GLU A 87 1.17 -11.78 5.87
N ARG A 88 2.06 -10.82 6.09
CA ARG A 88 2.85 -10.25 5.00
C ARG A 88 3.75 -11.33 4.43
N THR A 89 3.80 -11.42 3.10
CA THR A 89 4.60 -12.43 2.42
C THR A 89 6.00 -11.95 2.09
N ALA A 90 6.25 -10.66 2.23
CA ALA A 90 7.55 -10.06 1.96
C ALA A 90 7.70 -8.83 2.84
N SER A 91 8.91 -8.28 2.88
CA SER A 91 9.19 -7.08 3.66
C SER A 91 9.29 -5.87 2.73
N ALA A 92 9.07 -4.69 3.27
CA ALA A 92 9.20 -3.45 2.52
C ALA A 92 10.16 -2.51 3.26
N ARG A 93 11.22 -2.09 2.59
CA ARG A 93 12.24 -1.23 3.17
C ARG A 93 12.35 0.06 2.39
N ALA A 94 12.47 1.17 3.08
CA ALA A 94 12.57 2.48 2.45
C ALA A 94 13.94 2.65 1.81
N ILE A 95 13.95 2.90 0.50
CA ILE A 95 15.18 3.21 -0.22
C ILE A 95 15.52 4.68 0.03
N THR A 96 14.53 5.52 0.04
CA THR A 96 14.64 6.92 0.42
C THR A 96 13.71 7.10 1.61
N ASP A 97 13.65 8.30 2.19
CA ASP A 97 12.57 8.58 3.13
C ASP A 97 11.26 8.42 2.37
N VAL A 98 10.26 7.85 3.01
CA VAL A 98 8.99 7.54 2.39
C VAL A 98 7.86 8.13 3.21
N VAL A 99 6.90 8.75 2.52
CA VAL A 99 5.65 9.15 3.13
C VAL A 99 4.58 8.28 2.50
N SER A 100 3.82 7.59 3.33
CA SER A 100 2.75 6.73 2.84
C SER A 100 1.46 7.03 3.60
N LEU A 101 0.35 6.63 2.99
CA LEU A 101 -0.97 6.81 3.56
C LEU A 101 -1.52 5.42 3.82
N LYS A 102 -1.74 5.11 5.09
CA LYS A 102 -2.19 3.78 5.48
C LYS A 102 -3.69 3.74 5.59
N ILE A 103 -4.30 2.74 4.97
CA ILE A 103 -5.72 2.46 5.09
C ILE A 103 -5.85 1.12 5.79
N SER A 104 -6.16 1.16 7.08
CA SER A 104 -6.40 -0.05 7.86
C SER A 104 -7.83 -0.51 7.64
N LEU A 105 -8.14 -1.70 8.13
CA LEU A 105 -9.50 -2.21 8.03
C LEU A 105 -10.47 -1.29 8.79
N ASP A 106 -10.06 -0.78 9.95
CA ASP A 106 -10.87 0.17 10.70
C ASP A 106 -11.15 1.42 9.90
N ILE A 107 -10.13 1.96 9.24
CA ILE A 107 -10.28 3.16 8.43
C ILE A 107 -11.20 2.87 7.25
N PHE A 108 -11.03 1.70 6.63
CA PHE A 108 -11.88 1.34 5.50
C PHE A 108 -13.34 1.23 5.93
N THR A 109 -13.59 0.69 7.12
CA THR A 109 -14.94 0.60 7.67
C THR A 109 -15.55 2.00 7.85
N LYS A 110 -14.75 2.95 8.32
CA LYS A 110 -15.22 4.32 8.47
C LYS A 110 -15.56 4.94 7.12
N LEU A 111 -14.74 4.64 6.11
CA LEU A 111 -15.01 5.12 4.76
C LEU A 111 -16.33 4.53 4.25
N GLU A 112 -16.55 3.23 4.49
CA GLU A 112 -17.81 2.59 4.10
C GLU A 112 -19.01 3.28 4.72
N GLU A 113 -18.92 3.63 5.99
CA GLU A 113 -20.01 4.28 6.68
C GLU A 113 -20.25 5.68 6.16
N ALA A 114 -19.20 6.38 5.77
CA ALA A 114 -19.32 7.74 5.29
C ALA A 114 -19.73 7.82 3.82
N ASN A 115 -19.22 6.90 3.00
CA ASN A 115 -19.46 6.95 1.56
C ASN A 115 -19.28 5.56 0.98
N ILE A 116 -20.37 4.79 1.01
CA ILE A 116 -20.30 3.39 0.57
C ILE A 116 -19.92 3.26 -0.92
N LYS A 117 -20.37 4.19 -1.75
CA LYS A 117 -20.04 4.11 -3.17
C LYS A 117 -18.55 4.28 -3.40
N LEU A 118 -17.93 5.19 -2.66
CA LEU A 118 -16.50 5.40 -2.77
C LEU A 118 -15.74 4.18 -2.24
N ALA A 119 -16.19 3.61 -1.14
CA ALA A 119 -15.55 2.42 -0.59
C ALA A 119 -15.59 1.27 -1.59
N ILE A 120 -16.68 1.11 -2.32
CA ILE A 120 -16.78 0.09 -3.35
C ILE A 120 -15.77 0.35 -4.45
N LYS A 121 -15.62 1.61 -4.87
CA LYS A 121 -14.63 1.94 -5.90
C LYS A 121 -13.21 1.62 -5.44
N VAL A 122 -12.90 1.94 -4.19
CA VAL A 122 -11.58 1.64 -3.64
C VAL A 122 -11.34 0.14 -3.65
N MET A 123 -12.34 -0.64 -3.24
CA MET A 123 -12.21 -2.09 -3.21
C MET A 123 -11.98 -2.64 -4.62
N GLN A 124 -12.67 -2.08 -5.61
CA GLN A 124 -12.49 -2.50 -7.00
C GLN A 124 -11.09 -2.16 -7.50
N GLU A 125 -10.53 -1.04 -7.08
CA GLU A 125 -9.15 -0.69 -7.44
C GLU A 125 -8.18 -1.73 -6.88
N ILE A 126 -8.36 -2.11 -5.63
CA ILE A 126 -7.51 -3.10 -4.98
C ILE A 126 -7.62 -4.44 -5.67
N GLN A 127 -8.83 -4.86 -5.98
CA GLN A 127 -9.05 -6.17 -6.59
C GLN A 127 -8.55 -6.26 -8.01
N SER A 128 -8.37 -5.15 -8.69
CA SER A 128 -7.90 -5.15 -10.06
C SER A 128 -6.38 -5.26 -10.17
N ILE A 129 -5.70 -5.25 -9.05
CA ILE A 129 -4.25 -5.42 -9.01
C ILE A 129 -3.83 -6.90 -9.22
#